data_79ab034d6c34d9ea9e9ea5f975a8b547
#
_entry.id   79ab034d6c34d9ea9e9ea5f975a8b547
#
_cell.length_a   1.000
_cell.length_b   1.000
_cell.length_c   1.000
_cell.angle_alpha   90.00
_cell.angle_beta   90.00
_cell.angle_gamma   90.00
#
_symmetry.space_group_name_H-M   'P 1'
#
loop_
_entity.id
_entity.type
_entity.pdbx_description
1 polymer ?
#
loop_
_entity_poly.entity_id
_entity_poly.type
_entity_poly.pdbx_seq_one_letter_code
_entity_poly.pdbx_strand_id
1 'polypeptide(L)'
;MDTARIKWVTAHLTKTELDLVMETLIYERETKGSPFVQLADPEYVKQELLIKSYLGKVGKCYIDGNFAGIVYWDFGEVWWLEEPIMMEQLVLCVNPYFAGFGRRACDYLEQKAKENHINIIVAGCLFQKNPQMITNLYKKKGFLTVNPLYIKQIGGTE
;
A
#
# COMPACT_ATOMS: atom_id res chain seq x y z
N MET A 1 25.73 8.32 15.21
CA MET A 1 24.28 8.16 15.02
C MET A 1 24.01 6.92 14.21
N ASP A 2 23.37 5.97 14.84
CA ASP A 2 23.05 4.73 14.13
C ASP A 2 21.86 4.96 13.21
N THR A 3 22.11 4.85 11.89
CA THR A 3 21.04 4.85 10.91
C THR A 3 20.45 3.46 10.85
N ALA A 4 19.13 3.35 11.01
CA ALA A 4 18.43 2.10 10.86
C ALA A 4 18.73 1.50 9.48
N ARG A 5 19.05 0.21 9.45
CA ARG A 5 19.33 -0.51 8.21
C ARG A 5 18.02 -0.96 7.57
N ILE A 6 17.64 -0.31 6.50
CA ILE A 6 16.39 -0.58 5.79
C ILE A 6 16.66 -1.38 4.54
N LYS A 7 15.89 -2.46 4.37
CA LYS A 7 16.01 -3.32 3.22
C LYS A 7 14.62 -3.62 2.64
N TRP A 8 14.49 -3.46 1.34
CA TRP A 8 13.29 -3.86 0.60
C TRP A 8 13.56 -5.14 -0.17
N VAL A 9 12.60 -6.07 -0.07
CA VAL A 9 12.66 -7.35 -0.78
C VAL A 9 11.32 -7.55 -1.49
N THR A 10 11.38 -7.71 -2.81
CA THR A 10 10.20 -8.05 -3.60
C THR A 10 10.12 -9.57 -3.69
N ALA A 11 9.34 -10.17 -2.82
CA ALA A 11 9.23 -11.62 -2.69
C ALA A 11 7.88 -12.00 -2.09
N HIS A 12 7.54 -13.29 -2.14
CA HIS A 12 6.30 -13.78 -1.54
C HIS A 12 6.27 -13.54 -0.02
N LEU A 13 5.07 -13.34 0.50
CA LEU A 13 4.86 -13.22 1.94
C LEU A 13 4.95 -14.59 2.59
N THR A 14 5.72 -14.69 3.67
CA THR A 14 5.71 -15.90 4.50
C THR A 14 4.40 -15.94 5.30
N LYS A 15 4.08 -17.11 5.86
CA LYS A 15 2.89 -17.24 6.69
C LYS A 15 2.88 -16.25 7.85
N THR A 16 4.01 -16.12 8.55
CA THR A 16 4.13 -15.21 9.69
C THR A 16 3.94 -13.75 9.25
N GLU A 17 4.55 -13.36 8.13
CA GLU A 17 4.40 -12.02 7.59
C GLU A 17 2.97 -11.74 7.18
N LEU A 18 2.33 -12.67 6.49
CA LEU A 18 0.94 -12.54 6.07
C LEU A 18 -0.01 -12.42 7.27
N ASP A 19 0.22 -13.22 8.31
CA ASP A 19 -0.59 -13.14 9.53
C ASP A 19 -0.48 -11.78 10.20
N LEU A 20 0.73 -11.21 10.28
CA LEU A 20 0.95 -9.87 10.83
C LEU A 20 0.27 -8.79 9.99
N VAL A 21 0.35 -8.90 8.67
CA VAL A 21 -0.32 -7.98 7.76
C VAL A 21 -1.82 -8.03 7.94
N MET A 22 -2.39 -9.22 7.98
CA MET A 22 -3.85 -9.39 8.13
C MET A 22 -4.34 -8.89 9.50
N GLU A 23 -3.61 -9.18 10.56
CA GLU A 23 -3.93 -8.68 11.90
C GLU A 23 -3.99 -7.15 11.91
N THR A 24 -2.99 -6.51 11.32
CA THR A 24 -2.93 -5.05 11.22
C THR A 24 -4.07 -4.48 10.38
N LEU A 25 -4.35 -5.09 9.22
CA LEU A 25 -5.43 -4.65 8.34
C LEU A 25 -6.81 -4.77 9.01
N ILE A 26 -7.06 -5.86 9.70
CA ILE A 26 -8.33 -6.07 10.41
C ILE A 26 -8.50 -5.00 11.49
N TYR A 27 -7.45 -4.74 12.25
CA TYR A 27 -7.47 -3.69 13.27
C TYR A 27 -7.76 -2.31 12.66
N GLU A 28 -7.08 -1.96 11.57
CA GLU A 28 -7.30 -0.68 10.89
C GLU A 28 -8.72 -0.56 10.34
N ARG A 29 -9.25 -1.63 9.76
CA ARG A 29 -10.63 -1.66 9.26
C ARG A 29 -11.63 -1.41 10.38
N GLU A 30 -11.47 -2.09 11.51
CA GLU A 30 -12.41 -2.00 12.64
C GLU A 30 -12.36 -0.65 13.34
N THR A 31 -11.19 -0.03 13.39
CA THR A 31 -11.01 1.21 14.15
C THR A 31 -11.14 2.47 13.30
N LYS A 32 -10.80 2.44 12.03
CA LYS A 32 -10.63 3.65 11.21
C LYS A 32 -11.06 3.51 9.76
N GLY A 33 -11.55 2.34 9.37
CA GLY A 33 -11.91 2.10 7.97
C GLY A 33 -13.08 2.95 7.51
N SER A 34 -12.99 3.48 6.29
CA SER A 34 -14.11 4.14 5.63
C SER A 34 -15.23 3.13 5.34
N PRO A 35 -16.45 3.59 5.05
CA PRO A 35 -17.52 2.67 4.64
C PRO A 35 -17.13 1.77 3.47
N PHE A 36 -16.31 2.27 2.55
CA PHE A 36 -15.82 1.46 1.42
C PHE A 36 -14.93 0.31 1.89
N VAL A 37 -14.02 0.59 2.82
CA VAL A 37 -13.11 -0.42 3.37
C VAL A 37 -13.85 -1.46 4.20
N GLN A 38 -14.96 -1.09 4.83
CA GLN A 38 -15.78 -2.02 5.60
C GLN A 38 -16.38 -3.14 4.75
N LEU A 39 -16.43 -2.97 3.43
CA LEU A 39 -16.92 -4.00 2.51
C LEU A 39 -15.88 -5.10 2.24
N ALA A 40 -14.65 -4.95 2.70
CA ALA A 40 -13.59 -5.90 2.45
C ALA A 40 -13.85 -7.23 3.16
N ASP A 41 -13.65 -8.33 2.43
CA ASP A 41 -13.68 -9.68 2.97
C ASP A 41 -12.24 -10.08 3.35
N PRO A 42 -11.94 -10.30 4.63
CA PRO A 42 -10.57 -10.61 5.07
C PRO A 42 -9.96 -11.84 4.39
N GLU A 43 -10.73 -12.90 4.17
CA GLU A 43 -10.21 -14.10 3.50
C GLU A 43 -9.85 -13.82 2.05
N TYR A 44 -10.68 -13.07 1.35
CA TYR A 44 -10.38 -12.68 -0.02
C TYR A 44 -9.12 -11.79 -0.08
N VAL A 45 -9.02 -10.81 0.80
CA VAL A 45 -7.84 -9.92 0.87
C VAL A 45 -6.57 -10.72 1.15
N LYS A 46 -6.63 -11.67 2.07
CA LYS A 46 -5.50 -12.53 2.41
C LYS A 46 -5.01 -13.31 1.20
N GLN A 47 -5.92 -13.94 0.47
CA GLN A 47 -5.58 -14.71 -0.72
C GLN A 47 -5.00 -13.81 -1.82
N GLU A 48 -5.59 -12.64 -2.05
CA GLU A 48 -5.10 -11.69 -3.04
C GLU A 48 -3.67 -11.21 -2.71
N LEU A 49 -3.41 -10.85 -1.46
CA LEU A 49 -2.07 -10.43 -1.05
C LEU A 49 -1.04 -11.54 -1.26
N LEU A 50 -1.40 -12.77 -0.93
CA LEU A 50 -0.51 -13.91 -1.12
C LEU A 50 -0.21 -14.12 -2.60
N ILE A 51 -1.23 -14.16 -3.43
CA ILE A 51 -1.08 -14.34 -4.88
C ILE A 51 -0.23 -13.22 -5.48
N LYS A 52 -0.54 -11.95 -5.15
CA LYS A 52 0.19 -10.80 -5.67
C LYS A 52 1.64 -10.78 -5.20
N SER A 53 1.92 -11.29 -4.01
CA SER A 53 3.30 -11.39 -3.53
C SER A 53 4.12 -12.40 -4.36
N TYR A 54 3.51 -13.50 -4.79
CA TYR A 54 4.15 -14.45 -5.69
C TYR A 54 4.35 -13.88 -7.10
N LEU A 55 3.52 -12.93 -7.51
CA LEU A 55 3.62 -12.27 -8.82
C LEU A 55 4.60 -11.08 -8.82
N GLY A 56 5.32 -10.85 -7.74
CA GLY A 56 6.29 -9.76 -7.67
C GLY A 56 5.68 -8.38 -7.49
N LYS A 57 4.46 -8.30 -6.97
CA LYS A 57 3.73 -7.02 -6.79
C LYS A 57 3.76 -6.51 -5.35
N VAL A 58 4.46 -7.18 -4.45
CA VAL A 58 4.54 -6.81 -3.04
C VAL A 58 5.99 -6.63 -2.65
N GLY A 59 6.33 -5.43 -2.19
CA GLY A 59 7.61 -5.14 -1.57
C GLY A 59 7.49 -5.30 -0.07
N LYS A 60 8.44 -6.02 0.52
CA LYS A 60 8.54 -6.21 1.96
C LYS A 60 9.67 -5.36 2.51
N CYS A 61 9.38 -4.62 3.56
CA CYS A 61 10.37 -3.77 4.21
C CYS A 61 10.85 -4.41 5.50
N TYR A 62 12.16 -4.48 5.64
CA TYR A 62 12.82 -4.94 6.86
C TYR A 62 13.67 -3.81 7.42
N ILE A 63 13.62 -3.64 8.76
CA ILE A 63 14.41 -2.65 9.47
C ILE A 63 15.25 -3.39 10.48
N ASP A 64 16.56 -3.29 10.35
CA ASP A 64 17.51 -4.04 11.17
C ASP A 64 17.17 -5.54 11.24
N GLY A 65 16.74 -6.10 10.10
CA GLY A 65 16.37 -7.50 9.98
C GLY A 65 14.95 -7.85 10.41
N ASN A 66 14.18 -6.89 10.93
CA ASN A 66 12.81 -7.12 11.41
C ASN A 66 11.78 -6.68 10.37
N PHE A 67 10.77 -7.50 10.15
CA PHE A 67 9.70 -7.18 9.22
C PHE A 67 8.93 -5.93 9.70
N ALA A 68 8.85 -4.92 8.85
CA ALA A 68 8.27 -3.63 9.21
C ALA A 68 6.96 -3.32 8.48
N GLY A 69 6.75 -3.89 7.29
CA GLY A 69 5.55 -3.60 6.53
C GLY A 69 5.68 -3.97 5.07
N ILE A 70 4.66 -3.62 4.30
CA ILE A 70 4.58 -3.93 2.88
C ILE A 70 4.12 -2.74 2.06
N VAL A 71 4.47 -2.78 0.78
CA VAL A 71 3.84 -1.98 -0.28
C VAL A 71 3.33 -2.95 -1.32
N TYR A 72 2.03 -2.93 -1.56
CA TYR A 72 1.41 -3.66 -2.65
C TYR A 72 1.05 -2.66 -3.75
N TRP A 73 1.47 -2.95 -4.96
CA TRP A 73 1.25 -2.14 -6.15
C TRP A 73 0.88 -3.03 -7.34
N ASP A 74 0.26 -2.44 -8.34
CA ASP A 74 -0.04 -3.16 -9.56
C ASP A 74 -0.01 -2.19 -10.73
N PHE A 75 0.03 -2.71 -11.94
CA PHE A 75 -0.14 -1.91 -13.13
C PHE A 75 -1.62 -1.60 -13.33
N GLY A 76 -1.90 -0.44 -13.90
CA GLY A 76 -3.26 -0.04 -14.26
C GLY A 76 -3.29 0.62 -15.63
N GLU A 77 -4.47 0.72 -16.18
CA GLU A 77 -4.70 1.39 -17.45
C GLU A 77 -5.80 2.43 -17.27
N VAL A 78 -5.60 3.59 -17.90
CA VAL A 78 -6.64 4.61 -18.02
C VAL A 78 -6.85 4.88 -19.51
N TRP A 79 -8.10 5.03 -19.91
CA TRP A 79 -8.46 5.06 -21.34
C TRP A 79 -7.88 6.25 -22.12
N TRP A 80 -7.43 7.30 -21.40
CA TRP A 80 -6.86 8.49 -22.03
C TRP A 80 -5.33 8.51 -22.08
N LEU A 81 -4.66 7.45 -21.64
CA LEU A 81 -3.20 7.30 -21.71
C LEU A 81 -2.86 6.01 -22.43
N GLU A 82 -1.94 6.08 -23.40
CA GLU A 82 -1.45 4.89 -24.09
C GLU A 82 -0.60 4.01 -23.18
N GLU A 83 0.19 4.64 -22.31
CA GLU A 83 1.13 3.92 -21.44
C GLU A 83 0.43 3.45 -20.17
N PRO A 84 0.85 2.30 -19.62
CA PRO A 84 0.33 1.84 -18.33
C PRO A 84 0.79 2.77 -17.20
N ILE A 85 0.02 2.78 -16.14
CA ILE A 85 0.36 3.49 -14.91
C ILE A 85 0.66 2.48 -13.82
N MET A 86 1.36 2.92 -12.78
CA MET A 86 1.54 2.14 -11.54
C MET A 86 0.54 2.64 -10.52
N MET A 87 -0.20 1.71 -9.94
CA MET A 87 -1.19 2.02 -8.92
C MET A 87 -0.74 1.48 -7.57
N GLU A 88 -0.63 2.36 -6.59
CA GLU A 88 -0.47 1.94 -5.20
C GLU A 88 -1.78 1.32 -4.73
N GLN A 89 -1.72 0.09 -4.27
CA GLN A 89 -2.88 -0.63 -3.75
C GLN A 89 -2.92 -0.59 -2.23
N LEU A 90 -1.78 -0.75 -1.57
CA LEU A 90 -1.70 -0.77 -0.12
C LEU A 90 -0.30 -0.40 0.33
N VAL A 91 -0.23 0.52 1.28
CA VAL A 91 0.98 0.80 2.05
C VAL A 91 0.63 0.53 3.50
N LEU A 92 1.29 -0.44 4.10
CA LEU A 92 0.96 -0.87 5.45
C LEU A 92 2.22 -1.06 6.29
N CYS A 93 2.30 -0.31 7.39
CA CYS A 93 3.34 -0.49 8.40
C CYS A 93 2.78 -1.38 9.52
N VAL A 94 3.43 -2.52 9.76
CA VAL A 94 3.01 -3.43 10.84
C VAL A 94 3.74 -3.15 12.15
N ASN A 95 4.80 -2.35 12.12
CA ASN A 95 5.52 -1.95 13.31
C ASN A 95 5.08 -0.53 13.72
N PRO A 96 4.31 -0.39 14.82
CA PRO A 96 3.76 0.91 15.21
C PRO A 96 4.82 1.93 15.66
N TYR A 97 6.04 1.45 15.95
CA TYR A 97 7.13 2.31 16.41
C TYR A 97 8.01 2.82 15.26
N PHE A 98 7.72 2.41 14.04
CA PHE A 98 8.52 2.85 12.90
C PHE A 98 7.97 4.14 12.30
N ALA A 99 8.69 5.23 12.54
CA ALA A 99 8.37 6.51 11.94
C ALA A 99 8.97 6.62 10.52
N GLY A 100 8.24 7.24 9.61
CA GLY A 100 8.71 7.52 8.26
C GLY A 100 8.53 6.37 7.26
N PHE A 101 7.74 5.35 7.59
CA PHE A 101 7.47 4.25 6.68
C PHE A 101 6.84 4.72 5.37
N GLY A 102 5.88 5.65 5.43
CA GLY A 102 5.22 6.18 4.23
C GLY A 102 6.20 6.81 3.24
N ARG A 103 7.16 7.58 3.73
CA ARG A 103 8.20 8.18 2.89
C ARG A 103 9.05 7.11 2.22
N ARG A 104 9.43 6.07 2.96
CA ARG A 104 10.19 4.95 2.41
C ARG A 104 9.40 4.19 1.37
N ALA A 105 8.11 4.03 1.59
CA ALA A 105 7.20 3.40 0.64
C ALA A 105 7.14 4.20 -0.68
N CYS A 106 7.06 5.53 -0.61
CA CYS A 106 7.09 6.37 -1.80
C CYS A 106 8.40 6.18 -2.59
N ASP A 107 9.52 6.15 -1.90
CA ASP A 107 10.82 5.94 -2.55
C ASP A 107 10.89 4.56 -3.22
N TYR A 108 10.36 3.53 -2.57
CA TYR A 108 10.27 2.19 -3.14
C TYR A 108 9.40 2.17 -4.41
N LEU A 109 8.24 2.82 -4.37
CA LEU A 109 7.35 2.89 -5.53
C LEU A 109 7.99 3.61 -6.71
N GLU A 110 8.69 4.71 -6.45
CA GLU A 110 9.42 5.42 -7.50
C GLU A 110 10.50 4.55 -8.13
N GLN A 111 11.22 3.80 -7.31
CA GLN A 111 12.24 2.88 -7.81
C GLN A 111 11.62 1.80 -8.69
N LYS A 112 10.51 1.21 -8.25
CA LYS A 112 9.80 0.17 -9.02
C LYS A 112 9.24 0.74 -10.33
N ALA A 113 8.73 1.96 -10.31
CA ALA A 113 8.25 2.62 -11.52
C ALA A 113 9.39 2.80 -12.52
N LYS A 114 10.54 3.26 -12.07
CA LYS A 114 11.73 3.41 -12.92
C LYS A 114 12.20 2.09 -13.50
N GLU A 115 12.25 1.04 -12.68
CA GLU A 115 12.65 -0.30 -13.13
C GLU A 115 11.72 -0.86 -14.21
N ASN A 116 10.44 -0.51 -14.16
CA ASN A 116 9.42 -0.97 -15.09
C ASN A 116 9.12 0.03 -16.21
N HIS A 117 9.90 1.11 -16.31
CA HIS A 117 9.71 2.17 -17.31
C HIS A 117 8.33 2.81 -17.25
N ILE A 118 7.79 2.97 -16.05
CA ILE A 118 6.51 3.62 -15.79
C ILE A 118 6.76 5.07 -15.39
N ASN A 119 6.01 5.98 -15.98
CA ASN A 119 6.19 7.42 -15.77
C ASN A 119 5.17 8.04 -14.81
N ILE A 120 4.08 7.32 -14.50
CA ILE A 120 3.00 7.85 -13.67
C ILE A 120 2.67 6.87 -12.57
N ILE A 121 2.67 7.38 -11.33
CA ILE A 121 2.22 6.63 -10.16
C ILE A 121 0.94 7.28 -9.65
N VAL A 122 -0.10 6.45 -9.48
CA VAL A 122 -1.35 6.87 -8.84
C VAL A 122 -1.38 6.26 -7.44
N ALA A 123 -1.52 7.11 -6.45
CA ALA A 123 -1.52 6.69 -5.06
C ALA A 123 -2.82 7.10 -4.37
N GLY A 124 -3.20 6.32 -3.36
CA GLY A 124 -4.37 6.59 -2.55
C GLY A 124 -4.11 6.24 -1.10
N CYS A 125 -5.09 6.52 -0.24
CA CYS A 125 -4.93 6.32 1.20
C CYS A 125 -6.20 5.78 1.85
N LEU A 126 -6.81 4.77 1.22
CA LEU A 126 -8.08 4.21 1.69
C LEU A 126 -7.99 3.57 3.07
N PHE A 127 -6.82 3.01 3.42
CA PHE A 127 -6.59 2.31 4.68
C PHE A 127 -5.80 3.14 5.71
N GLN A 128 -5.74 4.46 5.56
CA GLN A 128 -4.86 5.29 6.38
C GLN A 128 -5.56 5.85 7.62
N LYS A 129 -4.80 5.90 8.72
CA LYS A 129 -5.23 6.46 10.00
C LYS A 129 -5.44 7.96 9.96
N ASN A 130 -4.56 8.65 9.25
CA ASN A 130 -4.52 10.11 9.23
C ASN A 130 -4.37 10.58 7.79
N PRO A 131 -5.51 10.79 7.08
CA PRO A 131 -5.47 11.21 5.69
C PRO A 131 -4.71 12.52 5.46
N GLN A 132 -4.76 13.44 6.41
CA GLN A 132 -4.08 14.72 6.28
C GLN A 132 -2.56 14.55 6.29
N MET A 133 -2.04 13.71 7.17
CA MET A 133 -0.61 13.42 7.25
C MET A 133 -0.11 12.75 5.97
N ILE A 134 -0.87 11.82 5.43
CA ILE A 134 -0.55 11.14 4.18
C ILE A 134 -0.60 12.12 3.00
N THR A 135 -1.60 12.98 2.95
CA THR A 135 -1.70 14.02 1.92
C THR A 135 -0.48 14.93 1.94
N ASN A 136 -0.05 15.37 3.12
CA ASN A 136 1.13 16.22 3.27
C ASN A 136 2.40 15.49 2.81
N LEU A 137 2.53 14.20 3.14
CA LEU A 137 3.66 13.39 2.71
C LEU A 137 3.72 13.28 1.19
N TYR A 138 2.61 12.94 0.55
CA TYR A 138 2.57 12.81 -0.91
C TYR A 138 2.87 14.13 -1.61
N LYS A 139 2.36 15.24 -1.10
CA LYS A 139 2.68 16.56 -1.65
C LYS A 139 4.18 16.85 -1.58
N LYS A 140 4.84 16.54 -0.45
CA LYS A 140 6.28 16.70 -0.30
C LYS A 140 7.07 15.82 -1.28
N LYS A 141 6.52 14.67 -1.66
CA LYS A 141 7.12 13.75 -2.63
C LYS A 141 6.78 14.09 -4.08
N GLY A 142 6.09 15.19 -4.32
CA GLY A 142 5.78 15.67 -5.65
C GLY A 142 4.48 15.16 -6.25
N PHE A 143 3.66 14.47 -5.47
CA PHE A 143 2.34 14.05 -5.94
C PHE A 143 1.37 15.23 -5.97
N LEU A 144 0.57 15.28 -7.02
CA LEU A 144 -0.51 16.26 -7.16
C LEU A 144 -1.81 15.64 -6.69
N THR A 145 -2.59 16.40 -5.95
CA THR A 145 -3.92 15.95 -5.54
C THR A 145 -4.89 16.09 -6.72
N VAL A 146 -5.57 14.99 -7.06
CA VAL A 146 -6.59 14.97 -8.10
C VAL A 146 -7.97 14.83 -7.47
N ASN A 147 -9.00 14.73 -8.31
CA ASN A 147 -10.39 14.71 -7.86
C ASN A 147 -10.65 13.62 -6.81
N PRO A 148 -11.52 13.90 -5.82
CA PRO A 148 -11.89 12.91 -4.83
C PRO A 148 -12.66 11.74 -5.47
N LEU A 149 -12.58 10.58 -4.83
CA LEU A 149 -13.38 9.42 -5.19
C LEU A 149 -14.75 9.49 -4.51
N TYR A 150 -15.77 9.12 -5.27
CA TYR A 150 -17.12 8.98 -4.74
C TYR A 150 -17.57 7.56 -4.92
N ILE A 151 -18.19 6.97 -3.90
CA ILE A 151 -18.72 5.62 -3.98
C ILE A 151 -20.19 5.60 -3.61
N LYS A 152 -20.92 4.68 -4.23
CA LYS A 152 -22.29 4.36 -3.86
C LYS A 152 -22.49 2.88 -4.04
N GLN A 153 -22.93 2.21 -3.00
CA GLN A 153 -23.27 0.80 -3.09
C GLN A 153 -24.70 0.69 -3.63
N ILE A 154 -24.85 -0.07 -4.70
CA ILE A 154 -26.15 -0.31 -5.34
C ILE A 154 -26.55 -1.74 -5.07
N GLY A 155 -27.61 -1.95 -4.28
CA GLY A 155 -27.99 -3.26 -3.81
C GLY A 155 -27.04 -3.76 -2.74
N GLY A 156 -27.07 -5.04 -2.49
CA GLY A 156 -26.20 -5.68 -1.50
C GLY A 156 -27.00 -6.27 -0.37
N THR A 157 -26.26 -6.80 0.59
CA THR A 157 -26.84 -7.44 1.77
C THR A 157 -27.30 -6.42 2.79
N GLU A 158 -28.46 -6.61 3.31
CA GLU A 158 -28.97 -5.88 4.45
C GLU A 158 -28.42 -6.45 5.77
#